data_7b2af8c1c04879adef00e2312e9fb0da
#
_entry.id   7b2af8c1c04879adef00e2312e9fb0da
#
_cell.length_a   1.000
_cell.length_b   1.000
_cell.length_c   1.000
_cell.angle_alpha   90.00
_cell.angle_beta   90.00
_cell.angle_gamma   90.00
#
_symmetry.space_group_name_H-M   'P 1'
#
loop_
_entity.id
_entity.type
_entity.pdbx_description
1 polymer ?
#
loop_
_entity_poly.entity_id
_entity_poly.type
_entity_poly.pdbx_seq_one_letter_code
_entity_poly.pdbx_strand_id
1 'polypeptide(L)'
;SITIPENVTKIEGQTFENCTALISITIPRNVTEIGGFAFYSCKALTSVTIQEGVTRIGAMAFGDCRALTSVTIPQSVMEIGQWAFSNDQLTVKCLPTSPPSPSSPAPFTLKKLYVPASSVDSYKKAWEGAYKDIIFPL
;
A
#
# COMPACT_ATOMS: atom_id res chain seq x y z
N SER A 1 -5.62 -18.33 2.72
CA SER A 1 -5.72 -17.09 3.52
C SER A 1 -5.08 -17.30 4.89
N ILE A 2 -4.60 -16.23 5.49
CA ILE A 2 -4.01 -16.20 6.83
C ILE A 2 -4.83 -15.19 7.65
N THR A 3 -5.10 -15.54 8.93
CA THR A 3 -5.73 -14.62 9.88
C THR A 3 -4.68 -14.06 10.81
N ILE A 4 -4.58 -12.74 10.90
CA ILE A 4 -3.70 -12.04 11.84
C ILE A 4 -4.45 -11.89 13.15
N PRO A 5 -3.92 -12.43 14.28
CA PRO A 5 -4.58 -12.32 15.58
C PRO A 5 -4.75 -10.86 16.03
N GLU A 6 -5.82 -10.60 16.82
CA GLU A 6 -6.16 -9.25 17.29
C GLU A 6 -5.11 -8.64 18.24
N ASN A 7 -4.28 -9.44 18.88
CA ASN A 7 -3.21 -8.95 19.75
C ASN A 7 -1.93 -8.52 18.98
N VAL A 8 -1.89 -8.72 17.66
CA VAL A 8 -0.77 -8.29 16.82
C VAL A 8 -0.95 -6.80 16.50
N THR A 9 -0.01 -5.97 16.91
CA THR A 9 -0.03 -4.52 16.67
C THR A 9 0.92 -4.08 15.57
N LYS A 10 1.83 -4.95 15.15
CA LYS A 10 2.81 -4.70 14.11
C LYS A 10 3.07 -5.98 13.32
N ILE A 11 3.16 -5.87 12.01
CA ILE A 11 3.71 -6.92 11.15
C ILE A 11 5.17 -6.57 10.90
N GLU A 12 6.07 -7.37 11.46
CA GLU A 12 7.50 -7.16 11.31
C GLU A 12 7.95 -7.32 9.85
N GLY A 13 9.11 -6.76 9.55
CA GLY A 13 9.69 -6.88 8.21
C GLY A 13 9.89 -8.34 7.82
N GLN A 14 9.66 -8.65 6.54
CA GLN A 14 9.85 -9.97 5.93
C GLN A 14 8.98 -11.11 6.51
N THR A 15 8.02 -10.83 7.39
CA THR A 15 7.19 -11.85 8.09
C THR A 15 6.53 -12.83 7.12
N PHE A 16 5.99 -12.35 5.99
CA PHE A 16 5.34 -13.18 4.96
C PHE A 16 6.06 -13.10 3.63
N GLU A 17 7.35 -12.76 3.64
CA GLU A 17 8.14 -12.71 2.42
C GLU A 17 8.14 -14.06 1.69
N ASN A 18 7.97 -14.03 0.37
CA ASN A 18 7.90 -15.22 -0.48
C ASN A 18 6.78 -16.23 -0.13
N CYS A 19 5.71 -15.79 0.53
CA CYS A 19 4.52 -16.62 0.74
C CYS A 19 3.76 -16.79 -0.58
N THR A 20 4.29 -17.58 -1.50
CA THR A 20 3.78 -17.72 -2.88
C THR A 20 2.42 -18.38 -2.99
N ALA A 21 1.92 -19.03 -1.93
CA ALA A 21 0.58 -19.62 -1.87
C ALA A 21 -0.45 -18.70 -1.17
N LEU A 22 -0.05 -17.53 -0.68
CA LEU A 22 -0.95 -16.58 -0.03
C LEU A 22 -1.81 -15.86 -1.08
N ILE A 23 -3.12 -16.11 -1.06
CA ILE A 23 -4.07 -15.56 -2.06
C ILE A 23 -4.69 -14.26 -1.56
N SER A 24 -5.02 -14.17 -0.27
CA SER A 24 -5.66 -13.01 0.33
C SER A 24 -5.23 -12.79 1.77
N ILE A 25 -5.20 -11.54 2.21
CA ILE A 25 -4.91 -11.15 3.58
C ILE A 25 -5.74 -9.95 4.01
N THR A 26 -6.20 -9.96 5.26
CA THR A 26 -6.79 -8.79 5.91
C THR A 26 -5.85 -8.32 7.02
N ILE A 27 -5.44 -7.07 6.96
CA ILE A 27 -4.66 -6.39 7.99
C ILE A 27 -5.66 -5.72 8.93
N PRO A 28 -5.83 -6.22 10.17
CA PRO A 28 -6.86 -5.73 11.07
C PRO A 28 -6.50 -4.36 11.67
N ARG A 29 -7.52 -3.69 12.25
CA ARG A 29 -7.41 -2.31 12.77
C ARG A 29 -6.43 -2.11 13.93
N ASN A 30 -6.08 -3.17 14.63
CA ASN A 30 -5.11 -3.12 15.71
C ASN A 30 -3.65 -3.11 15.23
N VAL A 31 -3.41 -3.43 13.96
CA VAL A 31 -2.09 -3.30 13.34
C VAL A 31 -1.86 -1.84 12.95
N THR A 32 -0.80 -1.25 13.49
CA THR A 32 -0.42 0.14 13.23
C THR A 32 0.70 0.28 12.20
N GLU A 33 1.49 -0.77 12.02
CA GLU A 33 2.63 -0.76 11.12
C GLU A 33 2.74 -2.07 10.34
N ILE A 34 3.02 -1.94 9.04
CA ILE A 34 3.43 -3.03 8.15
C ILE A 34 4.89 -2.81 7.81
N GLY A 35 5.75 -3.72 8.24
CA GLY A 35 7.20 -3.65 8.07
C GLY A 35 7.66 -3.77 6.61
N GLY A 36 8.90 -3.37 6.36
CA GLY A 36 9.49 -3.47 5.03
C GLY A 36 9.56 -4.93 4.56
N PHE A 37 9.30 -5.17 3.27
CA PHE A 37 9.27 -6.50 2.65
C PHE A 37 8.27 -7.49 3.29
N ALA A 38 7.34 -7.05 4.14
CA ALA A 38 6.48 -7.94 4.91
C ALA A 38 5.72 -8.96 4.06
N PHE A 39 5.28 -8.58 2.86
CA PHE A 39 4.59 -9.44 1.88
C PHE A 39 5.32 -9.45 0.52
N TYR A 40 6.62 -9.18 0.53
CA TYR A 40 7.40 -9.15 -0.72
C TYR A 40 7.33 -10.49 -1.44
N SER A 41 7.13 -10.43 -2.76
CA SER A 41 7.07 -11.62 -3.63
C SER A 41 5.96 -12.64 -3.27
N CYS A 42 4.86 -12.17 -2.66
CA CYS A 42 3.63 -12.95 -2.53
C CYS A 42 2.92 -13.02 -3.88
N LYS A 43 3.43 -13.83 -4.81
CA LYS A 43 3.05 -13.81 -6.24
C LYS A 43 1.60 -14.20 -6.53
N ALA A 44 0.97 -14.98 -5.63
CA ALA A 44 -0.44 -15.36 -5.76
C ALA A 44 -1.41 -14.41 -5.04
N LEU A 45 -0.91 -13.37 -4.37
CA LEU A 45 -1.73 -12.44 -3.59
C LEU A 45 -2.57 -11.57 -4.51
N THR A 46 -3.88 -11.84 -4.55
CA THR A 46 -4.85 -11.13 -5.40
C THR A 46 -5.62 -10.06 -4.64
N SER A 47 -5.72 -10.19 -3.31
CA SER A 47 -6.54 -9.30 -2.47
C SER A 47 -5.84 -8.97 -1.17
N VAL A 48 -5.76 -7.68 -0.88
CA VAL A 48 -5.28 -7.12 0.39
C VAL A 48 -6.32 -6.14 0.90
N THR A 49 -6.82 -6.38 2.11
CA THR A 49 -7.66 -5.43 2.83
C THR A 49 -6.85 -4.82 3.96
N ILE A 50 -6.62 -3.51 3.92
CA ILE A 50 -5.94 -2.76 4.97
C ILE A 50 -7.01 -1.96 5.71
N GLN A 51 -7.29 -2.33 6.95
CA GLN A 51 -8.28 -1.62 7.77
C GLN A 51 -7.71 -0.31 8.33
N GLU A 52 -8.60 0.60 8.75
CA GLU A 52 -8.22 1.82 9.46
C GLU A 52 -7.45 1.45 10.76
N GLY A 53 -6.37 2.17 11.04
CA GLY A 53 -5.46 1.89 12.14
C GLY A 53 -4.01 1.80 11.68
N VAL A 54 -3.77 1.30 10.46
CA VAL A 54 -2.42 1.28 9.89
C VAL A 54 -1.99 2.71 9.58
N THR A 55 -0.88 3.14 10.19
CA THR A 55 -0.30 4.47 10.00
C THR A 55 0.94 4.46 9.11
N ARG A 56 1.61 3.30 9.02
CA ARG A 56 2.85 3.15 8.27
C ARG A 56 2.89 1.87 7.46
N ILE A 57 3.29 1.99 6.20
CA ILE A 57 3.58 0.87 5.30
C ILE A 57 5.05 0.97 4.89
N GLY A 58 5.83 -0.05 5.19
CA GLY A 58 7.26 -0.09 4.97
C GLY A 58 7.66 -0.22 3.50
N ALA A 59 8.95 0.00 3.24
CA ALA A 59 9.52 -0.13 1.90
C ALA A 59 9.31 -1.54 1.34
N MET A 60 8.92 -1.64 0.07
CA MET A 60 8.67 -2.90 -0.64
C MET A 60 7.70 -3.86 0.08
N ALA A 61 6.85 -3.36 1.00
CA ALA A 61 5.96 -4.21 1.81
C ALA A 61 5.10 -5.16 0.96
N PHE A 62 4.62 -4.72 -0.20
CA PHE A 62 3.88 -5.51 -1.19
C PHE A 62 4.57 -5.50 -2.56
N GLY A 63 5.90 -5.40 -2.57
CA GLY A 63 6.68 -5.46 -3.79
C GLY A 63 6.60 -6.84 -4.45
N ASP A 64 6.64 -6.90 -5.78
CA ASP A 64 6.55 -8.13 -6.59
C ASP A 64 5.29 -9.00 -6.31
N CYS A 65 4.20 -8.39 -5.80
CA CYS A 65 2.89 -9.03 -5.68
C CYS A 65 2.16 -8.96 -7.03
N ARG A 66 2.59 -9.77 -8.00
CA ARG A 66 2.18 -9.63 -9.43
C ARG A 66 0.71 -9.89 -9.71
N ALA A 67 0.02 -10.66 -8.85
CA ALA A 67 -1.40 -10.93 -8.99
C ALA A 67 -2.29 -9.83 -8.39
N LEU A 68 -1.71 -8.87 -7.64
CA LEU A 68 -2.47 -7.78 -7.00
C LEU A 68 -2.77 -6.69 -8.01
N THR A 69 -4.05 -6.52 -8.36
CA THR A 69 -4.50 -5.55 -9.37
C THR A 69 -5.14 -4.30 -8.79
N SER A 70 -5.51 -4.33 -7.52
CA SER A 70 -6.08 -3.18 -6.83
C SER A 70 -5.78 -3.21 -5.33
N VAL A 71 -5.63 -2.04 -4.73
CA VAL A 71 -5.51 -1.87 -3.29
C VAL A 71 -6.13 -0.53 -2.87
N THR A 72 -6.72 -0.52 -1.67
CA THR A 72 -7.18 0.72 -1.02
C THR A 72 -6.30 1.02 0.17
N ILE A 73 -5.72 2.22 0.19
CA ILE A 73 -4.93 2.76 1.30
C ILE A 73 -5.88 3.54 2.19
N PRO A 74 -6.10 3.14 3.46
CA PRO A 74 -7.04 3.80 4.37
C PRO A 74 -6.58 5.19 4.77
N GLN A 75 -7.51 6.00 5.31
CA GLN A 75 -7.24 7.38 5.73
C GLN A 75 -6.19 7.49 6.85
N SER A 76 -6.05 6.45 7.66
CA SER A 76 -5.09 6.41 8.78
C SER A 76 -3.63 6.43 8.33
N VAL A 77 -3.33 6.06 7.08
CA VAL A 77 -1.95 5.93 6.61
C VAL A 77 -1.30 7.30 6.44
N MET A 78 -0.19 7.52 7.13
CA MET A 78 0.59 8.75 7.14
C MET A 78 1.93 8.62 6.42
N GLU A 79 2.44 7.39 6.28
CA GLU A 79 3.74 7.11 5.70
C GLU A 79 3.72 5.86 4.84
N ILE A 80 4.27 5.95 3.63
CA ILE A 80 4.40 4.84 2.69
C ILE A 80 5.85 4.78 2.20
N GLY A 81 6.51 3.67 2.46
CA GLY A 81 7.89 3.44 2.08
C GLY A 81 8.08 3.29 0.58
N GLN A 82 9.32 3.40 0.16
CA GLN A 82 9.74 3.29 -1.22
C GLN A 82 9.29 1.95 -1.84
N TRP A 83 8.65 2.03 -3.03
CA TRP A 83 8.17 0.85 -3.77
C TRP A 83 7.30 -0.12 -2.94
N ALA A 84 6.60 0.43 -1.94
CA ALA A 84 5.71 -0.36 -1.10
C ALA A 84 4.73 -1.22 -1.92
N PHE A 85 4.31 -0.72 -3.07
CA PHE A 85 3.51 -1.44 -4.05
C PHE A 85 4.15 -1.29 -5.43
N SER A 86 4.75 -2.35 -5.94
CA SER A 86 5.45 -2.36 -7.22
C SER A 86 4.78 -3.33 -8.18
N ASN A 87 3.81 -2.84 -8.95
CA ASN A 87 3.12 -3.61 -9.97
C ASN A 87 2.50 -2.68 -11.02
N ASP A 88 2.99 -2.71 -12.24
CA ASP A 88 2.54 -1.85 -13.35
C ASP A 88 1.06 -2.00 -13.73
N GLN A 89 0.37 -3.04 -13.24
CA GLN A 89 -1.05 -3.24 -13.46
C GLN A 89 -1.92 -2.78 -12.28
N LEU A 90 -1.30 -2.31 -11.21
CA LEU A 90 -1.98 -1.96 -9.97
C LEU A 90 -2.79 -0.67 -10.11
N THR A 91 -4.02 -0.70 -9.63
CA THR A 91 -4.84 0.49 -9.37
C THR A 91 -4.88 0.74 -7.88
N VAL A 92 -4.48 1.93 -7.45
CA VAL A 92 -4.48 2.33 -6.04
C VAL A 92 -5.58 3.35 -5.79
N LYS A 93 -6.40 3.13 -4.76
CA LYS A 93 -7.25 4.15 -4.14
C LYS A 93 -6.58 4.61 -2.86
N CYS A 94 -6.14 5.85 -2.82
CA CYS A 94 -5.45 6.43 -1.66
C CYS A 94 -6.41 7.41 -0.98
N LEU A 95 -6.95 7.03 0.18
CA LEU A 95 -8.00 7.77 0.87
C LEU A 95 -7.52 8.92 1.75
N PRO A 96 -6.26 9.00 2.23
CA PRO A 96 -5.78 10.15 3.00
C PRO A 96 -6.02 11.46 2.27
N THR A 97 -6.53 12.47 2.97
CA THR A 97 -6.77 13.81 2.42
C THR A 97 -5.48 14.61 2.26
N SER A 98 -4.46 14.26 3.05
CA SER A 98 -3.09 14.73 2.85
C SER A 98 -2.24 13.59 2.31
N PRO A 99 -1.43 13.83 1.29
CA PRO A 99 -0.55 12.79 0.75
C PRO A 99 0.29 12.17 1.85
N PRO A 100 0.29 10.83 2.01
CA PRO A 100 1.23 10.18 2.91
C PRO A 100 2.66 10.58 2.58
N SER A 101 3.48 10.76 3.61
CA SER A 101 4.88 11.09 3.41
C SER A 101 5.57 9.98 2.62
N PRO A 102 6.07 10.27 1.41
CA PRO A 102 6.90 9.32 0.71
C PRO A 102 8.31 9.43 1.23
N SER A 103 8.95 8.33 1.46
CA SER A 103 10.38 8.33 1.26
C SER A 103 10.60 8.42 -0.25
N SER A 104 11.21 9.53 -0.73
CA SER A 104 11.65 9.63 -2.15
C SER A 104 12.52 8.42 -2.53
N PRO A 105 12.36 7.84 -3.69
CA PRO A 105 11.43 8.13 -4.75
C PRO A 105 10.06 7.48 -4.56
N ALA A 106 9.18 7.73 -5.51
CA ALA A 106 7.79 7.34 -5.53
C ALA A 106 7.43 5.98 -4.88
N PRO A 107 6.38 5.91 -4.05
CA PRO A 107 6.03 4.70 -3.31
C PRO A 107 5.45 3.57 -4.18
N PHE A 108 5.15 3.85 -5.45
CA PHE A 108 4.47 2.90 -6.33
C PHE A 108 5.10 2.84 -7.72
N THR A 109 5.03 1.65 -8.37
CA THR A 109 4.84 1.53 -9.80
C THR A 109 3.39 1.08 -10.00
N LEU A 110 2.57 1.82 -10.75
CA LEU A 110 1.14 1.56 -10.83
C LEU A 110 0.51 2.10 -12.11
N LYS A 111 -0.67 1.58 -12.43
CA LYS A 111 -1.44 1.94 -13.61
C LYS A 111 -2.29 3.20 -13.40
N LYS A 112 -2.96 3.29 -12.24
CA LYS A 112 -3.85 4.41 -11.89
C LYS A 112 -3.83 4.67 -10.40
N LEU A 113 -3.91 5.94 -10.04
CA LEU A 113 -4.02 6.41 -8.68
C LEU A 113 -5.27 7.28 -8.52
N TYR A 114 -6.16 6.83 -7.66
CA TYR A 114 -7.35 7.62 -7.27
C TYR A 114 -7.14 8.21 -5.89
N VAL A 115 -7.43 9.51 -5.77
CA VAL A 115 -7.29 10.28 -4.51
C VAL A 115 -8.56 11.09 -4.26
N PRO A 116 -8.81 11.57 -3.03
CA PRO A 116 -9.95 12.46 -2.77
C PRO A 116 -9.95 13.65 -3.73
N ALA A 117 -11.12 13.98 -4.30
CA ALA A 117 -11.22 15.01 -5.33
C ALA A 117 -10.65 16.37 -4.90
N SER A 118 -10.83 16.74 -3.63
CA SER A 118 -10.26 17.97 -3.04
C SER A 118 -8.75 17.93 -2.84
N SER A 119 -8.12 16.77 -2.98
CA SER A 119 -6.68 16.55 -2.69
C SER A 119 -5.83 16.32 -3.93
N VAL A 120 -6.42 16.28 -5.12
CA VAL A 120 -5.71 15.97 -6.38
C VAL A 120 -4.47 16.85 -6.55
N ASP A 121 -4.60 18.17 -6.36
CA ASP A 121 -3.46 19.09 -6.54
C ASP A 121 -2.38 18.89 -5.49
N SER A 122 -2.76 18.58 -4.24
CA SER A 122 -1.82 18.29 -3.16
C SER A 122 -1.00 17.04 -3.47
N TYR A 123 -1.66 15.99 -3.99
CA TYR A 123 -0.97 14.75 -4.40
C TYR A 123 -0.05 14.97 -5.60
N LYS A 124 -0.50 15.71 -6.62
CA LYS A 124 0.34 16.06 -7.78
C LYS A 124 1.58 16.83 -7.37
N LYS A 125 1.46 17.74 -6.40
CA LYS A 125 2.58 18.52 -5.87
C LYS A 125 3.51 17.68 -5.01
N ALA A 126 2.98 16.88 -4.09
CA ALA A 126 3.77 16.09 -3.15
C ALA A 126 4.55 14.96 -3.84
N TRP A 127 3.96 14.37 -4.89
CA TRP A 127 4.54 13.24 -5.64
C TRP A 127 4.93 13.66 -7.05
N GLU A 128 5.55 14.82 -7.15
CA GLU A 128 5.88 15.49 -8.39
C GLU A 128 6.69 14.62 -9.35
N GLY A 129 6.30 14.64 -10.62
CA GLY A 129 6.99 13.96 -11.71
C GLY A 129 6.64 12.51 -11.94
N ALA A 130 6.25 11.73 -10.91
CA ALA A 130 6.02 10.30 -11.06
C ALA A 130 4.62 9.92 -11.52
N TYR A 131 3.58 10.67 -11.12
CA TYR A 131 2.19 10.24 -11.27
C TYR A 131 1.24 11.28 -11.88
N LYS A 132 1.72 12.44 -12.32
CA LYS A 132 0.86 13.55 -12.73
C LYS A 132 -0.22 13.19 -13.77
N ASP A 133 0.07 12.23 -14.65
CA ASP A 133 -0.82 11.83 -15.74
C ASP A 133 -1.74 10.65 -15.37
N ILE A 134 -1.57 10.10 -14.17
CA ILE A 134 -2.32 8.91 -13.72
C ILE A 134 -3.04 9.12 -12.38
N ILE A 135 -3.06 10.35 -11.85
CA ILE A 135 -3.83 10.75 -10.67
C ILE A 135 -5.22 11.22 -11.09
N PHE A 136 -6.24 10.59 -10.54
CA PHE A 136 -7.65 10.87 -10.81
C PHE A 136 -8.42 11.14 -9.51
N PRO A 137 -9.46 11.97 -9.54
CA PRO A 137 -10.38 12.11 -8.40
C PRO A 137 -11.17 10.82 -8.16
N LEU A 138 -11.45 10.56 -6.88
CA LEU A 138 -12.41 9.53 -6.43
C LEU A 138 -13.83 10.00 -6.68
#